data_6e988c77cf23589943ea1f5528290f97
#
_entry.id   6e988c77cf23589943ea1f5528290f97
#
_cell.length_a   1.000
_cell.length_b   1.000
_cell.length_c   1.000
_cell.angle_alpha   90.00
_cell.angle_beta   90.00
_cell.angle_gamma   90.00
#
_symmetry.space_group_name_H-M   'P 1'
#
loop_
_entity.id
_entity.type
_entity.pdbx_description
1 polymer ?
#
loop_
_entity_poly.entity_id
_entity_poly.type
_entity_poly.pdbx_seq_one_letter_code
_entity_poly.pdbx_strand_id
1 'polypeptide(L)'
;MNKYIFFRTDRIGDFLLSAVLIKSIKRNDPSSHITVISSKKNYDFIKDINFVDTTIIYPEKILDRLKFFFSIIKKKYFFSCVLDGKKRSIYANLFIRAKIKLACTYKIFFKFIFYFIFKKILIDSDYTTKIDEIKSILKILNFNYDDSDLNILTERKYDQSNVAEFLSNKNNFILFHFDEKWIYKQYLKSYIDIEPNSYLDLINFLEKIANKTNNNLIISTGNRNNKFIENFKNDFSEINTNIYNFNKNKIFFLNNLSMKQLEFVISKCFTIVTCHGAPTHIAAAFNKKIIDIIDVSEKLFFVKWSAHFRKYEQLHRFEFNKLSEIILSKISNK
;
A
#
# COMPACT_ATOMS: atom_id res chain seq x y z
N MET A 1 9.83 11.94 27.53
CA MET A 1 9.58 11.18 26.27
C MET A 1 8.09 10.93 26.14
N ASN A 2 7.47 11.52 25.13
CA ASN A 2 6.06 11.32 24.84
C ASN A 2 5.84 9.93 24.22
N LYS A 3 4.74 9.28 24.58
CA LYS A 3 4.36 7.96 24.02
C LYS A 3 3.10 8.11 23.18
N TYR A 4 3.15 7.62 21.95
CA TYR A 4 2.05 7.64 20.98
C TYR A 4 1.62 6.22 20.67
N ILE A 5 0.30 6.00 20.52
CA ILE A 5 -0.24 4.70 20.14
C ILE A 5 -1.29 4.85 19.04
N PHE A 6 -1.15 4.04 17.98
CA PHE A 6 -2.00 4.06 16.82
C PHE A 6 -2.61 2.68 16.58
N PHE A 7 -3.89 2.63 16.22
CA PHE A 7 -4.57 1.42 15.77
C PHE A 7 -4.69 1.45 14.26
N ARG A 8 -4.00 0.50 13.58
CA ARG A 8 -4.02 0.34 12.13
C ARG A 8 -4.02 -1.15 11.78
N THR A 9 -5.19 -1.78 11.92
CA THR A 9 -5.35 -3.24 11.83
C THR A 9 -5.92 -3.71 10.49
N ASP A 10 -5.78 -2.94 9.42
CA ASP A 10 -6.28 -3.21 8.07
C ASP A 10 -5.17 -3.68 7.11
N ARG A 11 -5.00 -3.02 5.96
CA ARG A 11 -4.08 -3.44 4.90
C ARG A 11 -2.80 -2.60 4.89
N ILE A 12 -1.79 -3.06 4.15
CA ILE A 12 -0.50 -2.35 4.00
C ILE A 12 -0.69 -0.99 3.33
N GLY A 13 -1.52 -0.90 2.27
CA GLY A 13 -1.79 0.38 1.61
C GLY A 13 -2.37 1.43 2.56
N ASP A 14 -3.33 1.03 3.40
CA ASP A 14 -3.91 1.89 4.43
C ASP A 14 -2.87 2.32 5.49
N PHE A 15 -1.96 1.41 5.84
CA PHE A 15 -0.86 1.75 6.76
C PHE A 15 0.09 2.77 6.14
N LEU A 16 0.47 2.64 4.87
CA LEU A 16 1.39 3.56 4.20
C LEU A 16 0.90 5.01 4.25
N LEU A 17 -0.41 5.21 4.08
CA LEU A 17 -0.99 6.53 4.26
C LEU A 17 -0.88 7.02 5.72
N SER A 18 -1.17 6.14 6.68
CA SER A 18 -1.02 6.49 8.11
C SER A 18 0.43 6.69 8.52
N ALA A 19 1.36 6.06 7.84
CA ALA A 19 2.80 6.21 8.07
C ALA A 19 3.27 7.64 7.82
N VAL A 20 2.61 8.40 6.93
CA VAL A 20 2.85 9.84 6.75
C VAL A 20 2.61 10.60 8.04
N LEU A 21 1.46 10.37 8.71
CA LEU A 21 1.16 10.97 10.01
C LEU A 21 2.21 10.57 11.06
N ILE A 22 2.55 9.29 11.12
CA ILE A 22 3.49 8.75 12.13
C ILE A 22 4.89 9.34 11.92
N LYS A 23 5.35 9.43 10.66
CA LYS A 23 6.63 10.06 10.30
C LYS A 23 6.64 11.54 10.64
N SER A 24 5.56 12.27 10.33
CA SER A 24 5.41 13.68 10.71
C SER A 24 5.49 13.87 12.22
N ILE A 25 4.87 12.99 13.00
CA ILE A 25 4.96 13.04 14.48
C ILE A 25 6.39 12.77 14.93
N LYS A 26 7.07 11.75 14.39
CA LYS A 26 8.46 11.45 14.74
C LYS A 26 9.42 12.58 14.38
N ARG A 27 9.19 13.29 13.27
CA ARG A 27 9.96 14.48 12.88
C ARG A 27 9.72 15.67 13.84
N ASN A 28 8.47 15.92 14.26
CA ASN A 28 8.14 17.02 15.17
C ASN A 28 8.49 16.70 16.65
N ASP A 29 8.53 15.44 17.04
CA ASP A 29 8.92 14.95 18.38
C ASP A 29 9.89 13.77 18.23
N PRO A 30 11.19 14.03 17.91
CA PRO A 30 12.18 12.98 17.64
C PRO A 30 12.40 12.02 18.81
N SER A 31 12.25 12.51 20.05
CA SER A 31 12.37 11.71 21.27
C SER A 31 11.15 10.81 21.56
N SER A 32 10.08 10.93 20.78
CA SER A 32 8.84 10.18 20.99
C SER A 32 9.02 8.67 20.88
N HIS A 33 8.20 7.91 21.62
CA HIS A 33 8.06 6.46 21.44
C HIS A 33 6.73 6.15 20.75
N ILE A 34 6.80 5.57 19.57
CA ILE A 34 5.65 5.27 18.72
C ILE A 34 5.31 3.79 18.75
N THR A 35 4.10 3.46 19.17
CA THR A 35 3.54 2.12 19.17
C THR A 35 2.44 2.01 18.13
N VAL A 36 2.49 0.99 17.28
CA VAL A 36 1.44 0.68 16.30
C VAL A 36 0.78 -0.65 16.64
N ILE A 37 -0.53 -0.63 16.83
CA ILE A 37 -1.35 -1.84 16.93
C ILE A 37 -1.74 -2.27 15.52
N SER A 38 -1.21 -3.40 15.10
CA SER A 38 -1.32 -3.96 13.76
C SER A 38 -2.27 -5.16 13.70
N SER A 39 -2.53 -5.68 12.52
CA SER A 39 -3.05 -7.04 12.29
C SER A 39 -1.92 -7.99 11.92
N LYS A 40 -2.20 -9.29 11.90
CA LYS A 40 -1.24 -10.28 11.34
C LYS A 40 -0.87 -9.97 9.88
N LYS A 41 -1.79 -9.37 9.11
CA LYS A 41 -1.60 -9.10 7.67
C LYS A 41 -0.59 -8.00 7.38
N ASN A 42 -0.42 -7.03 8.28
CA ASN A 42 0.48 -5.89 8.07
C ASN A 42 1.60 -5.79 9.13
N TYR A 43 1.65 -6.71 10.09
CA TYR A 43 2.64 -6.71 11.16
C TYR A 43 4.07 -6.74 10.64
N ASP A 44 4.38 -7.72 9.77
CA ASP A 44 5.74 -7.89 9.24
C ASP A 44 6.21 -6.69 8.41
N PHE A 45 5.27 -6.00 7.77
CA PHE A 45 5.55 -4.77 7.05
C PHE A 45 5.86 -3.61 8.01
N ILE A 46 5.05 -3.46 9.07
CA ILE A 46 5.13 -2.32 9.99
C ILE A 46 6.33 -2.41 10.92
N LYS A 47 6.65 -3.60 11.42
CA LYS A 47 7.75 -3.81 12.40
C LYS A 47 9.13 -3.38 11.88
N ASP A 48 9.28 -3.35 10.55
CA ASP A 48 10.54 -2.98 9.89
C ASP A 48 10.58 -1.49 9.47
N ILE A 49 9.61 -0.69 9.88
CA ILE A 49 9.59 0.76 9.62
C ILE A 49 10.40 1.48 10.71
N ASN A 50 11.45 2.19 10.31
CA ASN A 50 12.45 2.78 11.20
C ASN A 50 11.93 3.84 12.20
N PHE A 51 10.82 4.50 11.87
CA PHE A 51 10.18 5.48 12.76
C PHE A 51 9.03 4.91 13.61
N VAL A 52 8.87 3.57 13.64
CA VAL A 52 7.95 2.84 14.53
C VAL A 52 8.78 2.07 15.56
N ASP A 53 8.68 2.46 16.84
CA ASP A 53 9.50 1.88 17.90
C ASP A 53 8.96 0.52 18.40
N THR A 54 7.64 0.32 18.34
CA THR A 54 7.00 -0.93 18.80
C THR A 54 5.80 -1.27 17.92
N THR A 55 5.74 -2.49 17.43
CA THR A 55 4.56 -3.02 16.72
C THR A 55 3.95 -4.17 17.51
N ILE A 56 2.63 -4.13 17.74
CA ILE A 56 1.91 -5.16 18.51
C ILE A 56 0.76 -5.68 17.65
N ILE A 57 0.64 -7.00 17.52
CA ILE A 57 -0.48 -7.63 16.84
C ILE A 57 -1.75 -7.53 17.71
N TYR A 58 -2.83 -7.00 17.16
CA TYR A 58 -4.15 -7.04 17.81
C TYR A 58 -4.64 -8.48 17.89
N PRO A 59 -4.93 -9.02 19.08
CA PRO A 59 -5.25 -10.43 19.23
C PRO A 59 -6.62 -10.79 18.62
N GLU A 60 -6.70 -11.96 18.03
CA GLU A 60 -7.94 -12.51 17.49
C GLU A 60 -8.77 -13.24 18.55
N LYS A 61 -8.12 -14.00 19.43
CA LYS A 61 -8.77 -14.77 20.49
C LYS A 61 -9.13 -13.90 21.70
N ILE A 62 -10.26 -14.15 22.33
CA ILE A 62 -10.79 -13.34 23.44
C ILE A 62 -9.84 -13.33 24.65
N LEU A 63 -9.30 -14.47 25.05
CA LEU A 63 -8.38 -14.57 26.18
C LEU A 63 -7.09 -13.75 25.96
N ASP A 64 -6.55 -13.78 24.73
CA ASP A 64 -5.37 -13.01 24.37
C ASP A 64 -5.68 -11.51 24.34
N ARG A 65 -6.94 -11.12 24.01
CA ARG A 65 -7.39 -9.71 24.12
C ARG A 65 -7.36 -9.23 25.55
N LEU A 66 -7.73 -10.03 26.53
CA LEU A 66 -7.66 -9.64 27.93
C LEU A 66 -6.21 -9.36 28.34
N LYS A 67 -5.28 -10.27 28.02
CA LYS A 67 -3.85 -10.06 28.30
C LYS A 67 -3.32 -8.81 27.59
N PHE A 68 -3.68 -8.60 26.33
CA PHE A 68 -3.34 -7.42 25.56
C PHE A 68 -3.86 -6.14 26.25
N PHE A 69 -5.13 -6.09 26.65
CA PHE A 69 -5.68 -4.95 27.36
C PHE A 69 -4.93 -4.66 28.66
N PHE A 70 -4.66 -5.66 29.48
CA PHE A 70 -3.88 -5.47 30.71
C PHE A 70 -2.48 -4.90 30.43
N SER A 71 -1.84 -5.30 29.33
CA SER A 71 -0.52 -4.81 28.95
C SER A 71 -0.49 -3.35 28.52
N ILE A 72 -1.55 -2.87 27.85
CA ILE A 72 -1.62 -1.50 27.34
C ILE A 72 -2.26 -0.52 28.32
N ILE A 73 -3.22 -0.95 29.17
CA ILE A 73 -3.90 -0.10 30.17
C ILE A 73 -2.91 0.42 31.22
N LYS A 74 -1.90 -0.38 31.59
CA LYS A 74 -0.89 0.01 32.57
C LYS A 74 0.01 1.14 32.09
N LYS A 75 0.10 1.36 30.78
CA LYS A 75 0.97 2.37 30.16
C LYS A 75 0.19 3.70 30.02
N LYS A 76 0.90 4.80 30.26
CA LYS A 76 0.36 6.15 29.99
C LYS A 76 0.89 6.64 28.64
N TYR A 77 0.00 7.17 27.81
CA TYR A 77 0.33 7.74 26.51
C TYR A 77 0.04 9.24 26.48
N PHE A 78 0.80 9.99 25.71
CA PHE A 78 0.48 11.37 25.40
C PHE A 78 -0.69 11.43 24.40
N PHE A 79 -0.66 10.56 23.39
CA PHE A 79 -1.65 10.54 22.32
C PHE A 79 -2.04 9.10 21.94
N SER A 80 -3.33 8.90 21.70
CA SER A 80 -3.83 7.66 21.11
C SER A 80 -4.77 7.95 19.94
N CYS A 81 -4.64 7.21 18.83
CA CYS A 81 -5.45 7.42 17.64
C CYS A 81 -5.89 6.10 17.00
N VAL A 82 -7.19 6.00 16.70
CA VAL A 82 -7.74 4.93 15.85
C VAL A 82 -7.77 5.45 14.41
N LEU A 83 -7.00 4.82 13.53
CA LEU A 83 -6.87 5.20 12.13
C LEU A 83 -7.62 4.25 11.18
N ASP A 84 -7.98 3.04 11.64
CA ASP A 84 -8.64 2.01 10.83
C ASP A 84 -10.17 2.07 10.87
N GLY A 85 -10.75 2.95 11.66
CA GLY A 85 -12.19 3.15 11.78
C GLY A 85 -13.00 1.94 12.28
N LYS A 86 -12.33 0.87 12.73
CA LYS A 86 -12.99 -0.37 13.14
C LYS A 86 -13.55 -0.25 14.55
N LYS A 87 -14.77 -0.78 14.74
CA LYS A 87 -15.42 -0.82 16.06
C LYS A 87 -14.50 -1.38 17.15
N ARG A 88 -13.84 -2.52 16.88
CA ARG A 88 -12.92 -3.17 17.82
C ARG A 88 -11.76 -2.27 18.26
N SER A 89 -11.20 -1.50 17.34
CA SER A 89 -10.11 -0.56 17.61
C SER A 89 -10.61 0.64 18.43
N ILE A 90 -11.81 1.15 18.13
CA ILE A 90 -12.46 2.24 18.89
C ILE A 90 -12.72 1.78 20.32
N TYR A 91 -13.33 0.59 20.53
CA TYR A 91 -13.57 0.05 21.86
C TYR A 91 -12.26 -0.22 22.62
N ALA A 92 -11.24 -0.76 21.95
CA ALA A 92 -9.93 -0.95 22.58
C ALA A 92 -9.33 0.39 23.03
N ASN A 93 -9.48 1.44 22.25
CA ASN A 93 -8.95 2.77 22.56
C ASN A 93 -9.66 3.44 23.75
N LEU A 94 -10.90 3.05 24.09
CA LEU A 94 -11.58 3.53 25.30
C LEU A 94 -10.76 3.23 26.56
N PHE A 95 -10.12 2.07 26.62
CA PHE A 95 -9.34 1.62 27.78
C PHE A 95 -7.92 2.17 27.82
N ILE A 96 -7.42 2.79 26.75
CA ILE A 96 -6.08 3.40 26.72
C ILE A 96 -6.05 4.64 27.63
N ARG A 97 -5.04 4.75 28.48
CA ARG A 97 -4.78 5.96 29.27
C ARG A 97 -3.98 6.95 28.43
N ALA A 98 -4.63 7.88 27.75
CA ALA A 98 -3.98 8.89 26.93
C ALA A 98 -4.50 10.30 27.29
N LYS A 99 -3.59 11.31 27.23
CA LYS A 99 -3.94 12.72 27.45
C LYS A 99 -4.86 13.22 26.33
N ILE A 100 -4.60 12.79 25.09
CA ILE A 100 -5.40 13.13 23.91
C ILE A 100 -5.81 11.83 23.24
N LYS A 101 -7.12 11.64 23.02
CA LYS A 101 -7.67 10.49 22.27
C LYS A 101 -8.36 10.99 21.03
N LEU A 102 -8.04 10.38 19.87
CA LEU A 102 -8.73 10.62 18.60
C LEU A 102 -9.21 9.29 18.00
N ALA A 103 -10.25 9.38 17.18
CA ALA A 103 -10.68 8.28 16.34
C ALA A 103 -11.11 8.81 14.97
N CYS A 104 -10.61 8.17 13.91
CA CYS A 104 -11.13 8.33 12.56
C CYS A 104 -12.18 7.24 12.32
N THR A 105 -13.33 7.57 11.75
CA THR A 105 -14.42 6.60 11.51
C THR A 105 -15.27 7.02 10.33
N TYR A 106 -15.91 6.03 9.70
CA TYR A 106 -16.94 6.25 8.68
C TYR A 106 -18.35 6.40 9.27
N LYS A 107 -18.51 6.26 10.61
CA LYS A 107 -19.81 6.19 11.26
C LYS A 107 -20.03 7.39 12.17
N ILE A 108 -20.89 8.29 11.76
CA ILE A 108 -21.28 9.48 12.53
C ILE A 108 -21.82 9.14 13.94
N PHE A 109 -22.45 7.96 14.09
CA PHE A 109 -23.00 7.49 15.36
C PHE A 109 -21.97 7.47 16.50
N PHE A 110 -20.73 7.11 16.23
CA PHE A 110 -19.66 7.13 17.24
C PHE A 110 -19.34 8.51 17.76
N LYS A 111 -19.59 9.58 16.96
CA LYS A 111 -19.38 10.96 17.37
C LYS A 111 -20.28 11.34 18.54
N PHE A 112 -21.51 10.84 18.57
CA PHE A 112 -22.47 11.10 19.65
C PHE A 112 -22.21 10.26 20.88
N ILE A 113 -21.92 8.95 20.72
CA ILE A 113 -21.75 8.02 21.84
C ILE A 113 -20.49 8.31 22.64
N PHE A 114 -19.39 8.65 21.98
CA PHE A 114 -18.09 8.76 22.61
C PHE A 114 -17.60 10.22 22.72
N TYR A 115 -18.48 11.17 22.61
CA TYR A 115 -18.19 12.60 22.67
C TYR A 115 -17.35 13.01 23.90
N PHE A 116 -17.64 12.43 25.07
CA PHE A 116 -16.94 12.77 26.31
C PHE A 116 -15.57 12.08 26.47
N ILE A 117 -15.29 11.04 25.70
CA ILE A 117 -14.07 10.22 25.85
C ILE A 117 -13.00 10.67 24.86
N PHE A 118 -13.41 10.95 23.62
CA PHE A 118 -12.49 11.40 22.59
C PHE A 118 -12.48 12.91 22.48
N LYS A 119 -11.28 13.50 22.47
CA LYS A 119 -11.12 14.94 22.19
C LYS A 119 -11.77 15.31 20.85
N LYS A 120 -11.64 14.42 19.83
CA LYS A 120 -12.29 14.58 18.53
C LYS A 120 -12.49 13.22 17.88
N ILE A 121 -13.65 13.05 17.25
CA ILE A 121 -13.92 11.96 16.32
C ILE A 121 -13.98 12.58 14.94
N LEU A 122 -13.08 12.13 14.05
CA LEU A 122 -12.95 12.57 12.68
C LEU A 122 -13.82 11.66 11.81
N ILE A 123 -14.76 12.24 11.10
CA ILE A 123 -15.58 11.52 10.14
C ILE A 123 -14.91 11.60 8.77
N ASP A 124 -14.76 10.48 8.11
CA ASP A 124 -14.07 10.41 6.81
C ASP A 124 -14.70 11.32 5.75
N SER A 125 -16.03 11.50 5.79
CA SER A 125 -16.78 12.39 4.90
C SER A 125 -16.48 13.88 5.09
N ASP A 126 -15.91 14.28 6.25
CA ASP A 126 -15.60 15.68 6.55
C ASP A 126 -14.34 16.18 5.82
N TYR A 127 -13.62 15.28 5.12
CA TYR A 127 -12.36 15.60 4.46
C TYR A 127 -12.43 15.29 2.97
N THR A 128 -11.85 16.17 2.16
CA THR A 128 -11.73 15.98 0.72
C THR A 128 -10.70 14.93 0.37
N THR A 129 -9.59 14.88 1.13
CA THR A 129 -8.53 13.91 0.93
C THR A 129 -8.06 13.30 2.26
N LYS A 130 -7.38 12.15 2.19
CA LYS A 130 -6.78 11.54 3.39
C LYS A 130 -5.59 12.33 3.94
N ILE A 131 -4.92 13.11 3.12
CA ILE A 131 -3.88 14.03 3.59
C ILE A 131 -4.47 15.20 4.39
N ASP A 132 -5.67 15.69 4.04
CA ASP A 132 -6.35 16.72 4.83
C ASP A 132 -6.74 16.21 6.23
N GLU A 133 -7.17 14.92 6.32
CA GLU A 133 -7.40 14.26 7.60
C GLU A 133 -6.12 14.21 8.43
N ILE A 134 -4.98 13.83 7.84
CA ILE A 134 -3.65 13.79 8.49
C ILE A 134 -3.26 15.19 8.97
N LYS A 135 -3.36 16.22 8.13
CA LYS A 135 -3.08 17.61 8.49
C LYS A 135 -3.95 18.09 9.65
N SER A 136 -5.22 17.69 9.67
CA SER A 136 -6.13 18.00 10.79
C SER A 136 -5.68 17.35 12.11
N ILE A 137 -5.18 16.10 12.06
CA ILE A 137 -4.66 15.43 13.26
C ILE A 137 -3.38 16.13 13.75
N LEU A 138 -2.45 16.46 12.86
CA LEU A 138 -1.23 17.17 13.21
C LEU A 138 -1.53 18.55 13.83
N LYS A 139 -2.50 19.28 13.31
CA LYS A 139 -2.94 20.56 13.87
C LYS A 139 -3.45 20.41 15.30
N ILE A 140 -4.16 19.32 15.65
CA ILE A 140 -4.62 19.05 17.03
C ILE A 140 -3.44 18.82 17.98
N LEU A 141 -2.33 18.31 17.46
CA LEU A 141 -1.08 18.08 18.20
C LEU A 141 -0.16 19.32 18.22
N ASN A 142 -0.51 20.40 17.53
CA ASN A 142 0.34 21.56 17.25
C ASN A 142 1.63 21.18 16.50
N PHE A 143 1.54 20.25 15.56
CA PHE A 143 2.63 19.78 14.72
C PHE A 143 2.47 20.26 13.28
N ASN A 144 3.60 20.45 12.59
CA ASN A 144 3.64 20.86 11.20
C ASN A 144 3.71 19.62 10.27
N TYR A 145 2.97 19.70 9.17
CA TYR A 145 3.08 18.78 8.05
C TYR A 145 4.21 19.24 7.11
N ASP A 146 4.94 18.29 6.53
CA ASP A 146 5.92 18.53 5.50
C ASP A 146 5.80 17.46 4.40
N ASP A 147 5.91 17.88 3.15
CA ASP A 147 5.81 16.99 2.00
C ASP A 147 6.93 15.93 1.92
N SER A 148 8.06 16.15 2.59
CA SER A 148 9.13 15.16 2.71
C SER A 148 8.69 13.92 3.51
N ASP A 149 7.66 14.06 4.35
CA ASP A 149 7.07 12.95 5.11
C ASP A 149 6.39 11.90 4.21
N LEU A 150 6.08 12.24 2.94
CA LEU A 150 5.56 11.30 1.94
C LEU A 150 6.58 10.22 1.54
N ASN A 151 7.88 10.48 1.68
CA ASN A 151 8.94 9.54 1.35
C ASN A 151 9.14 8.51 2.48
N ILE A 152 8.21 7.56 2.63
CA ILE A 152 8.12 6.66 3.80
C ILE A 152 9.16 5.54 3.75
N LEU A 153 9.45 5.01 2.55
CA LEU A 153 10.22 3.78 2.38
C LEU A 153 11.68 3.98 1.95
N THR A 154 12.13 5.22 1.76
CA THR A 154 13.47 5.54 1.20
C THR A 154 14.64 5.01 2.04
N GLU A 155 14.47 4.85 3.34
CA GLU A 155 15.51 4.42 4.27
C GLU A 155 15.41 2.94 4.66
N ARG A 156 14.48 2.19 4.05
CA ARG A 156 14.26 0.79 4.40
C ARG A 156 15.37 -0.10 3.83
N LYS A 157 15.90 -0.99 4.69
CA LYS A 157 16.87 -2.01 4.28
C LYS A 157 16.15 -3.23 3.73
N TYR A 158 16.66 -3.75 2.63
CA TYR A 158 16.15 -4.96 1.99
C TYR A 158 17.15 -6.10 2.16
N ASP A 159 16.64 -7.33 2.36
CA ASP A 159 17.47 -8.51 2.42
C ASP A 159 18.12 -8.77 1.06
N GLN A 160 19.35 -9.24 1.06
CA GLN A 160 20.00 -9.78 -0.12
C GLN A 160 19.28 -11.08 -0.49
N SER A 161 18.65 -11.08 -1.65
CA SER A 161 17.93 -12.23 -2.22
C SER A 161 18.34 -12.41 -3.66
N ASN A 162 18.03 -13.60 -4.23
CA ASN A 162 18.21 -13.86 -5.66
C ASN A 162 17.57 -12.78 -6.55
N VAL A 163 16.46 -12.19 -6.10
CA VAL A 163 15.81 -11.05 -6.78
C VAL A 163 16.67 -9.79 -6.72
N ALA A 164 17.34 -9.53 -5.60
CA ALA A 164 18.23 -8.38 -5.46
C ALA A 164 19.48 -8.54 -6.34
N GLU A 165 20.05 -9.73 -6.39
CA GLU A 165 21.16 -10.07 -7.28
C GLU A 165 20.76 -9.92 -8.76
N PHE A 166 19.61 -10.49 -9.15
CA PHE A 166 19.07 -10.37 -10.50
C PHE A 166 18.87 -8.90 -10.93
N LEU A 167 18.40 -8.05 -10.02
CA LEU A 167 18.12 -6.64 -10.30
C LEU A 167 19.34 -5.73 -10.17
N SER A 168 20.46 -6.19 -9.63
CA SER A 168 21.66 -5.36 -9.43
C SER A 168 22.14 -4.67 -10.72
N ASN A 169 22.02 -5.36 -11.85
CA ASN A 169 22.42 -4.88 -13.19
C ASN A 169 21.22 -4.43 -14.05
N LYS A 170 20.02 -4.30 -13.50
CA LYS A 170 18.78 -3.95 -14.22
C LYS A 170 18.14 -2.71 -13.62
N ASN A 171 18.71 -1.56 -13.91
CA ASN A 171 18.11 -0.27 -13.54
C ASN A 171 17.12 0.18 -14.62
N ASN A 172 16.10 0.96 -14.23
CA ASN A 172 15.14 1.57 -15.14
C ASN A 172 14.30 0.59 -15.96
N PHE A 173 13.66 -0.36 -15.30
CA PHE A 173 12.67 -1.24 -15.94
C PHE A 173 11.23 -0.78 -15.65
N ILE A 174 10.31 -1.24 -16.47
CA ILE A 174 8.87 -1.13 -16.25
C ILE A 174 8.43 -2.35 -15.45
N LEU A 175 7.69 -2.14 -14.37
CA LEU A 175 7.04 -3.21 -13.63
C LEU A 175 5.57 -3.32 -14.03
N PHE A 176 5.18 -4.47 -14.56
CA PHE A 176 3.80 -4.83 -14.82
C PHE A 176 3.31 -5.78 -13.73
N HIS A 177 2.54 -5.26 -12.77
CA HIS A 177 2.01 -6.08 -11.68
C HIS A 177 0.66 -6.67 -12.07
N PHE A 178 0.69 -7.93 -12.50
CA PHE A 178 -0.44 -8.70 -13.01
C PHE A 178 -1.05 -9.54 -11.89
N ASP A 179 -1.73 -8.88 -10.95
CA ASP A 179 -2.37 -9.54 -9.82
C ASP A 179 -3.78 -10.08 -10.15
N GLU A 180 -4.39 -10.69 -9.16
CA GLU A 180 -5.72 -11.27 -9.27
C GLU A 180 -6.82 -10.28 -9.70
N LYS A 181 -6.61 -8.97 -9.56
CA LYS A 181 -7.60 -7.95 -9.92
C LYS A 181 -7.76 -7.78 -11.43
N TRP A 182 -6.82 -8.30 -12.19
CA TRP A 182 -6.92 -8.35 -13.64
C TRP A 182 -7.88 -9.44 -14.14
N ILE A 183 -8.07 -10.51 -13.34
CA ILE A 183 -8.69 -11.75 -13.79
C ILE A 183 -9.97 -12.06 -13.03
N TYR A 184 -10.00 -11.86 -11.71
CA TYR A 184 -11.12 -12.28 -10.90
C TYR A 184 -12.22 -11.22 -10.82
N LYS A 185 -13.40 -11.54 -11.37
CA LYS A 185 -14.61 -10.68 -11.40
C LYS A 185 -15.08 -10.19 -10.03
N GLN A 186 -14.77 -10.94 -8.95
CA GLN A 186 -15.12 -10.53 -7.58
C GLN A 186 -14.49 -9.19 -7.13
N TYR A 187 -13.47 -8.72 -7.82
CA TYR A 187 -12.85 -7.41 -7.59
C TYR A 187 -13.43 -6.32 -8.48
N LEU A 188 -14.39 -6.66 -9.33
CA LEU A 188 -15.05 -5.73 -10.24
C LEU A 188 -16.38 -5.31 -9.60
N LYS A 189 -16.59 -4.00 -9.47
CA LYS A 189 -17.91 -3.41 -9.20
C LYS A 189 -18.58 -2.98 -10.50
N SER A 190 -17.80 -2.63 -11.51
CA SER A 190 -18.28 -2.46 -12.89
C SER A 190 -18.24 -3.79 -13.63
N TYR A 191 -19.10 -3.94 -14.63
CA TYR A 191 -19.12 -5.13 -15.50
C TYR A 191 -17.99 -5.15 -16.53
N ILE A 192 -17.04 -4.20 -16.50
CA ILE A 192 -15.95 -4.11 -17.47
C ILE A 192 -14.86 -5.07 -17.07
N ASP A 193 -14.69 -6.11 -17.88
CA ASP A 193 -13.65 -7.10 -17.74
C ASP A 193 -12.36 -6.58 -18.39
N ILE A 194 -11.27 -6.59 -17.64
CA ILE A 194 -9.93 -6.19 -18.11
C ILE A 194 -9.01 -7.38 -18.34
N GLU A 195 -9.56 -8.60 -18.23
CA GLU A 195 -8.81 -9.82 -18.46
C GLU A 195 -8.40 -9.92 -19.93
N PRO A 196 -7.15 -10.32 -20.25
CA PRO A 196 -6.75 -10.64 -21.62
C PRO A 196 -7.64 -11.74 -22.19
N ASN A 197 -8.09 -11.58 -23.44
CA ASN A 197 -8.94 -12.58 -24.11
C ASN A 197 -8.22 -13.92 -24.27
N SER A 198 -6.89 -13.87 -24.48
CA SER A 198 -6.01 -15.04 -24.58
C SER A 198 -4.66 -14.75 -23.94
N TYR A 199 -3.89 -15.82 -23.71
CA TYR A 199 -2.49 -15.69 -23.30
C TYR A 199 -1.64 -15.01 -24.40
N LEU A 200 -1.94 -15.27 -25.66
CA LEU A 200 -1.25 -14.66 -26.80
C LEU A 200 -1.47 -13.13 -26.83
N ASP A 201 -2.69 -12.67 -26.55
CA ASP A 201 -2.97 -11.21 -26.46
C ASP A 201 -2.15 -10.55 -25.36
N LEU A 202 -2.01 -11.23 -24.21
CA LEU A 202 -1.18 -10.74 -23.12
C LEU A 202 0.29 -10.65 -23.54
N ILE A 203 0.86 -11.72 -24.14
CA ILE A 203 2.26 -11.72 -24.59
C ILE A 203 2.49 -10.65 -25.65
N ASN A 204 1.64 -10.53 -26.66
CA ASN A 204 1.74 -9.50 -27.69
C ASN A 204 1.73 -8.08 -27.10
N PHE A 205 0.92 -7.85 -26.08
CA PHE A 205 0.89 -6.57 -25.36
C PHE A 205 2.21 -6.31 -24.63
N LEU A 206 2.75 -7.29 -23.90
CA LEU A 206 4.01 -7.18 -23.16
C LEU A 206 5.20 -6.94 -24.10
N GLU A 207 5.24 -7.62 -25.24
CA GLU A 207 6.25 -7.40 -26.29
C GLU A 207 6.15 -5.97 -26.88
N LYS A 208 4.94 -5.48 -27.14
CA LYS A 208 4.74 -4.09 -27.59
C LYS A 208 5.28 -3.08 -26.57
N ILE A 209 5.10 -3.31 -25.26
CA ILE A 209 5.70 -2.45 -24.22
C ILE A 209 7.23 -2.51 -24.30
N ALA A 210 7.82 -3.70 -24.28
CA ALA A 210 9.26 -3.88 -24.27
C ALA A 210 9.93 -3.25 -25.51
N ASN A 211 9.37 -3.48 -26.70
CA ASN A 211 9.86 -2.95 -27.96
C ASN A 211 9.73 -1.42 -28.05
N LYS A 212 8.56 -0.89 -27.66
CA LYS A 212 8.28 0.55 -27.76
C LYS A 212 9.14 1.40 -26.82
N THR A 213 9.46 0.87 -25.65
CA THR A 213 10.19 1.61 -24.62
C THR A 213 11.68 1.35 -24.63
N ASN A 214 12.14 0.31 -25.31
CA ASN A 214 13.50 -0.21 -25.28
C ASN A 214 14.02 -0.51 -23.85
N ASN A 215 13.12 -0.68 -22.89
CA ASN A 215 13.43 -0.98 -21.49
C ASN A 215 13.17 -2.45 -21.18
N ASN A 216 13.80 -2.93 -20.10
CA ASN A 216 13.40 -4.20 -19.54
C ASN A 216 11.96 -4.10 -19.02
N LEU A 217 11.18 -5.14 -19.21
CA LEU A 217 9.85 -5.32 -18.65
C LEU A 217 9.89 -6.45 -17.64
N ILE A 218 9.48 -6.17 -16.42
CA ILE A 218 9.37 -7.18 -15.37
C ILE A 218 7.88 -7.38 -15.06
N ILE A 219 7.45 -8.63 -15.12
CA ILE A 219 6.11 -9.07 -14.74
C ILE A 219 6.20 -9.61 -13.32
N SER A 220 5.31 -9.19 -12.45
CA SER A 220 5.08 -9.81 -11.14
C SER A 220 3.60 -10.12 -10.95
N THR A 221 3.29 -11.11 -10.12
CA THR A 221 1.92 -11.52 -9.82
C THR A 221 1.58 -11.31 -8.35
N GLY A 222 0.29 -11.35 -8.02
CA GLY A 222 -0.19 -11.40 -6.65
C GLY A 222 -0.03 -12.79 -6.02
N ASN A 223 -0.49 -12.93 -4.78
CA ASN A 223 -0.41 -14.20 -4.01
C ASN A 223 -1.40 -15.28 -4.47
N ARG A 224 -2.31 -14.96 -5.38
CA ARG A 224 -3.29 -15.91 -5.93
C ARG A 224 -2.81 -16.41 -7.28
N ASN A 225 -2.81 -17.72 -7.42
CA ASN A 225 -2.58 -18.35 -8.72
C ASN A 225 -3.64 -17.87 -9.72
N ASN A 226 -3.20 -17.62 -10.94
CA ASN A 226 -4.06 -17.31 -12.05
C ASN A 226 -3.70 -18.24 -13.25
N LYS A 227 -4.62 -18.37 -14.18
CA LYS A 227 -4.46 -19.29 -15.33
C LYS A 227 -3.24 -18.99 -16.23
N PHE A 228 -2.70 -17.77 -16.19
CA PHE A 228 -1.57 -17.38 -17.02
C PHE A 228 -0.20 -17.72 -16.38
N ILE A 229 -0.14 -18.01 -15.07
CA ILE A 229 1.13 -18.31 -14.39
C ILE A 229 1.78 -19.56 -14.97
N GLU A 230 1.01 -20.62 -15.22
CA GLU A 230 1.53 -21.85 -15.81
C GLU A 230 1.99 -21.63 -17.25
N ASN A 231 1.27 -20.81 -18.04
CA ASN A 231 1.72 -20.44 -19.38
C ASN A 231 3.05 -19.67 -19.32
N PHE A 232 3.22 -18.71 -18.40
CA PHE A 232 4.50 -18.04 -18.23
C PHE A 232 5.63 -19.01 -17.88
N LYS A 233 5.40 -19.98 -17.00
CA LYS A 233 6.42 -20.98 -16.64
C LYS A 233 6.79 -21.90 -17.79
N ASN A 234 5.83 -22.23 -18.66
CA ASN A 234 6.05 -23.10 -19.81
C ASN A 234 6.81 -22.40 -20.95
N ASP A 235 6.49 -21.13 -21.20
CA ASP A 235 7.03 -20.37 -22.33
C ASP A 235 8.30 -19.60 -22.00
N PHE A 236 8.54 -19.33 -20.71
CA PHE A 236 9.71 -18.61 -20.23
C PHE A 236 10.76 -19.59 -19.70
N SER A 237 12.01 -19.38 -20.04
CA SER A 237 13.13 -20.16 -19.51
C SER A 237 13.47 -19.71 -18.09
N GLU A 238 13.50 -20.61 -17.12
CA GLU A 238 13.94 -20.29 -15.77
C GLU A 238 15.46 -20.03 -15.77
N ILE A 239 15.85 -18.83 -15.34
CA ILE A 239 17.25 -18.39 -15.27
C ILE A 239 17.79 -18.38 -13.83
N ASN A 240 16.90 -18.36 -12.85
CA ASN A 240 17.18 -18.51 -11.43
C ASN A 240 15.87 -18.88 -10.71
N THR A 241 15.91 -19.35 -9.47
CA THR A 241 14.72 -19.76 -8.70
C THR A 241 13.61 -18.71 -8.74
N ASN A 242 12.48 -19.07 -9.35
CA ASN A 242 11.32 -18.20 -9.57
C ASN A 242 11.58 -16.96 -10.45
N ILE A 243 12.64 -16.95 -11.23
CA ILE A 243 12.99 -15.88 -12.17
C ILE A 243 13.09 -16.47 -13.57
N TYR A 244 12.24 -16.00 -14.46
CA TYR A 244 12.07 -16.54 -15.81
C TYR A 244 12.32 -15.46 -16.86
N ASN A 245 12.84 -15.83 -18.02
CA ASN A 245 13.09 -14.96 -19.17
C ASN A 245 12.36 -15.45 -20.42
N PHE A 246 11.72 -14.54 -21.13
CA PHE A 246 11.01 -14.84 -22.37
C PHE A 246 11.94 -14.75 -23.58
N ASN A 247 12.24 -15.90 -24.23
CA ASN A 247 13.01 -16.01 -25.49
C ASN A 247 14.30 -15.18 -25.54
N LYS A 248 15.01 -15.02 -24.39
CA LYS A 248 16.19 -14.14 -24.24
C LYS A 248 15.88 -12.65 -24.52
N ASN A 249 14.60 -12.27 -24.58
CA ASN A 249 14.17 -10.89 -24.74
C ASN A 249 14.29 -10.11 -23.41
N LYS A 250 13.93 -8.84 -23.47
CA LYS A 250 13.94 -7.93 -22.29
C LYS A 250 12.72 -8.11 -21.38
N ILE A 251 12.02 -9.26 -21.45
CA ILE A 251 10.83 -9.55 -20.66
C ILE A 251 11.16 -10.64 -19.64
N PHE A 252 10.92 -10.33 -18.36
CA PHE A 252 11.19 -11.22 -17.24
C PHE A 252 9.93 -11.44 -16.43
N PHE A 253 9.75 -12.63 -15.90
CA PHE A 253 8.68 -12.97 -14.98
C PHE A 253 9.25 -13.34 -13.62
N LEU A 254 8.82 -12.63 -12.57
CA LEU A 254 9.16 -12.92 -11.19
C LEU A 254 7.96 -13.55 -10.50
N ASN A 255 8.07 -14.85 -10.23
CA ASN A 255 7.01 -15.63 -9.61
C ASN A 255 7.12 -15.63 -8.09
N ASN A 256 5.97 -15.68 -7.41
CA ASN A 256 5.86 -15.90 -5.96
C ASN A 256 6.72 -14.97 -5.08
N LEU A 257 6.73 -13.68 -5.43
CA LEU A 257 7.45 -12.68 -4.65
C LEU A 257 6.85 -12.53 -3.24
N SER A 258 7.69 -12.57 -2.24
CA SER A 258 7.30 -12.06 -0.91
C SER A 258 7.01 -10.56 -0.98
N MET A 259 6.28 -10.03 0.01
CA MET A 259 5.98 -8.59 0.06
C MET A 259 7.25 -7.73 0.09
N LYS A 260 8.32 -8.17 0.79
CA LYS A 260 9.61 -7.48 0.83
C LYS A 260 10.32 -7.49 -0.52
N GLN A 261 10.26 -8.62 -1.24
CA GLN A 261 10.82 -8.70 -2.59
C GLN A 261 10.05 -7.81 -3.57
N LEU A 262 8.71 -7.84 -3.53
CA LEU A 262 7.88 -6.95 -4.37
C LEU A 262 8.17 -5.47 -4.08
N GLU A 263 8.29 -5.09 -2.80
CA GLU A 263 8.67 -3.75 -2.38
C GLU A 263 10.04 -3.36 -2.94
N PHE A 264 11.03 -4.26 -2.88
CA PHE A 264 12.34 -4.05 -3.47
C PHE A 264 12.28 -3.87 -4.98
N VAL A 265 11.54 -4.73 -5.70
CA VAL A 265 11.32 -4.61 -7.16
C VAL A 265 10.70 -3.24 -7.49
N ILE A 266 9.66 -2.82 -6.76
CA ILE A 266 9.03 -1.51 -6.94
C ILE A 266 10.04 -0.38 -6.67
N SER A 267 10.92 -0.51 -5.68
CA SER A 267 11.94 0.50 -5.38
C SER A 267 12.92 0.74 -6.55
N LYS A 268 13.11 -0.25 -7.43
CA LYS A 268 14.05 -0.25 -8.56
C LYS A 268 13.40 0.10 -9.90
N CYS A 269 12.09 -0.07 -10.04
CA CYS A 269 11.40 0.29 -11.28
C CYS A 269 11.35 1.82 -11.47
N PHE A 270 11.23 2.28 -12.71
CA PHE A 270 10.93 3.69 -12.97
C PHE A 270 9.42 3.94 -13.16
N THR A 271 8.70 2.96 -13.67
CA THR A 271 7.24 3.00 -13.85
C THR A 271 6.63 1.67 -13.41
N ILE A 272 5.51 1.74 -12.73
CA ILE A 272 4.66 0.58 -12.43
C ILE A 272 3.31 0.72 -13.11
N VAL A 273 2.82 -0.38 -13.70
CA VAL A 273 1.44 -0.55 -14.17
C VAL A 273 0.77 -1.56 -13.27
N THR A 274 -0.33 -1.19 -12.63
CA THR A 274 -1.01 -2.05 -11.64
C THR A 274 -2.48 -1.70 -11.49
N CYS A 275 -3.30 -2.63 -11.03
CA CYS A 275 -4.61 -2.32 -10.46
C CYS A 275 -4.45 -1.76 -9.05
N HIS A 276 -5.28 -0.78 -8.67
CA HIS A 276 -5.17 -0.09 -7.38
C HIS A 276 -5.07 -1.05 -6.18
N GLY A 277 -4.05 -0.83 -5.36
CA GLY A 277 -3.80 -1.67 -4.18
C GLY A 277 -2.51 -1.35 -3.44
N ALA A 278 -2.00 -2.30 -2.65
CA ALA A 278 -0.75 -2.11 -1.91
C ALA A 278 0.44 -1.73 -2.82
N PRO A 279 0.63 -2.34 -4.01
CA PRO A 279 1.72 -1.94 -4.92
C PRO A 279 1.65 -0.48 -5.35
N THR A 280 0.45 0.08 -5.58
CA THR A 280 0.24 1.50 -5.90
C THR A 280 0.75 2.41 -4.79
N HIS A 281 0.38 2.12 -3.55
CA HIS A 281 0.82 2.90 -2.38
C HIS A 281 2.32 2.74 -2.10
N ILE A 282 2.89 1.56 -2.30
CA ILE A 282 4.34 1.33 -2.19
C ILE A 282 5.09 2.16 -3.23
N ALA A 283 4.62 2.15 -4.47
CA ALA A 283 5.22 2.93 -5.55
C ALA A 283 5.17 4.45 -5.28
N ALA A 284 4.04 4.93 -4.74
CA ALA A 284 3.90 6.31 -4.31
C ALA A 284 4.89 6.67 -3.19
N ALA A 285 5.09 5.79 -2.20
CA ALA A 285 6.04 5.97 -1.11
C ALA A 285 7.52 6.02 -1.58
N PHE A 286 7.82 5.46 -2.76
CA PHE A 286 9.11 5.56 -3.46
C PHE A 286 9.15 6.66 -4.53
N ASN A 287 8.08 7.45 -4.67
CA ASN A 287 7.96 8.50 -5.69
C ASN A 287 8.16 7.98 -7.13
N LYS A 288 7.65 6.78 -7.44
CA LYS A 288 7.70 6.16 -8.76
C LYS A 288 6.59 6.69 -9.67
N LYS A 289 6.78 6.62 -11.00
CA LYS A 289 5.69 6.84 -11.96
C LYS A 289 4.71 5.68 -11.86
N ILE A 290 3.42 5.99 -11.66
CA ILE A 290 2.35 5.01 -11.42
C ILE A 290 1.30 5.16 -12.50
N ILE A 291 0.99 4.07 -13.19
CA ILE A 291 -0.19 3.92 -14.04
C ILE A 291 -1.14 3.00 -13.27
N ASP A 292 -2.17 3.58 -12.68
CA ASP A 292 -3.08 2.92 -11.74
C ASP A 292 -4.44 2.66 -12.40
N ILE A 293 -4.83 1.40 -12.49
CA ILE A 293 -6.07 1.00 -13.15
C ILE A 293 -7.17 0.86 -12.09
N ILE A 294 -8.18 1.68 -12.21
CA ILE A 294 -9.29 1.76 -11.26
C ILE A 294 -10.64 1.50 -11.91
N ASP A 295 -11.60 1.12 -11.09
CA ASP A 295 -13.00 1.09 -11.48
C ASP A 295 -13.58 2.53 -11.47
N VAL A 296 -14.21 2.93 -12.57
CA VAL A 296 -14.79 4.28 -12.71
C VAL A 296 -15.88 4.55 -11.66
N SER A 297 -16.60 3.53 -11.23
CA SER A 297 -17.66 3.64 -10.20
C SER A 297 -17.09 4.02 -8.83
N GLU A 298 -15.79 3.82 -8.61
CA GLU A 298 -15.11 4.15 -7.36
C GLU A 298 -14.13 5.33 -7.49
N LYS A 299 -14.20 6.09 -8.58
CA LYS A 299 -13.27 7.20 -8.88
C LYS A 299 -13.10 8.16 -7.70
N LEU A 300 -14.20 8.62 -7.11
CA LEU A 300 -14.14 9.57 -5.99
C LEU A 300 -13.45 8.98 -4.76
N PHE A 301 -13.67 7.69 -4.48
CA PHE A 301 -12.97 6.98 -3.43
C PHE A 301 -11.46 6.95 -3.68
N PHE A 302 -11.04 6.53 -4.88
CA PHE A 302 -9.61 6.42 -5.19
C PHE A 302 -8.92 7.78 -5.24
N VAL A 303 -9.55 8.84 -5.76
CA VAL A 303 -9.02 10.20 -5.75
C VAL A 303 -8.74 10.66 -4.32
N LYS A 304 -9.64 10.39 -3.38
CA LYS A 304 -9.47 10.74 -1.98
C LYS A 304 -8.22 10.09 -1.36
N TRP A 305 -7.94 8.85 -1.74
CA TRP A 305 -6.83 8.06 -1.20
C TRP A 305 -5.49 8.31 -1.92
N SER A 306 -5.51 8.76 -3.17
CA SER A 306 -4.31 8.96 -4.00
C SER A 306 -3.94 10.44 -4.26
N ALA A 307 -4.67 11.39 -3.70
CA ALA A 307 -4.46 12.83 -3.92
C ALA A 307 -3.04 13.34 -3.62
N HIS A 308 -2.27 12.62 -2.81
CA HIS A 308 -0.88 12.94 -2.47
C HIS A 308 0.16 12.29 -3.39
N PHE A 309 -0.25 11.46 -4.34
CA PHE A 309 0.68 10.80 -5.26
C PHE A 309 1.21 11.82 -6.28
N ARG A 310 2.53 11.92 -6.41
CA ARG A 310 3.16 12.97 -7.21
C ARG A 310 3.27 12.64 -8.70
N LYS A 311 3.63 11.39 -9.04
CA LYS A 311 3.82 10.89 -10.40
C LYS A 311 2.76 9.83 -10.68
N TYR A 312 1.50 10.25 -10.79
CA TYR A 312 0.35 9.38 -10.78
C TYR A 312 -0.58 9.63 -11.95
N GLU A 313 -0.82 8.59 -12.73
CA GLU A 313 -1.82 8.58 -13.79
C GLU A 313 -2.88 7.54 -13.47
N GLN A 314 -4.13 7.98 -13.38
CA GLN A 314 -5.28 7.13 -13.13
C GLN A 314 -5.94 6.76 -14.46
N LEU A 315 -6.06 5.46 -14.72
CA LEU A 315 -6.77 4.92 -15.86
C LEU A 315 -8.06 4.24 -15.40
N HIS A 316 -9.11 4.38 -16.18
CA HIS A 316 -10.32 3.60 -15.97
C HIS A 316 -10.20 2.22 -16.59
N ARG A 317 -10.93 1.24 -16.06
CA ARG A 317 -11.07 -0.07 -16.66
C ARG A 317 -11.76 0.06 -18.01
N PHE A 318 -11.19 -0.60 -19.01
CA PHE A 318 -11.73 -0.82 -20.33
C PHE A 318 -11.49 -2.28 -20.70
N GLU A 319 -12.14 -2.79 -21.75
CA GLU A 319 -11.77 -4.07 -22.34
C GLU A 319 -10.27 -4.11 -22.64
N PHE A 320 -9.66 -5.28 -22.50
CA PHE A 320 -8.19 -5.46 -22.50
C PHE A 320 -7.50 -4.77 -23.68
N ASN A 321 -8.00 -4.94 -24.90
CA ASN A 321 -7.37 -4.38 -26.10
C ASN A 321 -7.32 -2.85 -26.04
N LYS A 322 -8.42 -2.20 -25.68
CA LYS A 322 -8.48 -0.74 -25.52
C LYS A 322 -7.60 -0.26 -24.36
N LEU A 323 -7.63 -0.98 -23.23
CA LEU A 323 -6.80 -0.66 -22.06
C LEU A 323 -5.31 -0.77 -22.39
N SER A 324 -4.92 -1.80 -23.13
CA SER A 324 -3.53 -2.03 -23.55
C SER A 324 -2.99 -0.90 -24.44
N GLU A 325 -3.79 -0.39 -25.38
CA GLU A 325 -3.44 0.78 -26.22
C GLU A 325 -3.24 2.04 -25.38
N ILE A 326 -4.15 2.30 -24.44
CA ILE A 326 -4.05 3.46 -23.53
C ILE A 326 -2.76 3.34 -22.68
N ILE A 327 -2.49 2.18 -22.10
CA ILE A 327 -1.28 1.96 -21.29
C ILE A 327 -0.02 2.21 -22.16
N LEU A 328 0.02 1.67 -23.37
CA LEU A 328 1.12 1.88 -24.33
C LEU A 328 1.35 3.37 -24.64
N SER A 329 0.29 4.17 -24.78
CA SER A 329 0.41 5.62 -25.01
C SER A 329 1.01 6.33 -23.79
N LYS A 330 0.63 5.93 -22.58
CA LYS A 330 1.06 6.56 -21.31
C LYS A 330 2.50 6.22 -20.90
N ILE A 331 2.93 4.99 -21.21
CA ILE A 331 4.31 4.58 -20.95
C ILE A 331 5.30 5.35 -21.85
N SER A 332 4.90 5.67 -23.08
CA SER A 332 5.76 6.30 -24.09
C SER A 332 5.97 7.80 -23.90
N ASN A 333 5.08 8.47 -23.19
CA ASN A 333 5.23 9.90 -22.89
C ASN A 333 6.26 10.07 -21.76
N LYS A 334 7.49 10.41 -22.14
CA LYS A 334 8.60 10.78 -21.21
C LYS A 334 8.33 12.11 -20.55
#